data_94742f3b72ba8414e266e3a3b3b6a7ca
#
_entry.id   94742f3b72ba8414e266e3a3b3b6a7ca
#
_cell.length_a   1.000
_cell.length_b   1.000
_cell.length_c   1.000
_cell.angle_alpha   90.00
_cell.angle_beta   90.00
_cell.angle_gamma   90.00
#
_symmetry.space_group_name_H-M   'P 1'
#
loop_
_entity.id
_entity.type
_entity.pdbx_description
1 polymer ?
#
loop_
_entity_poly.entity_id
_entity_poly.type
_entity_poly.pdbx_seq_one_letter_code
_entity_poly.pdbx_strand_id
1 'polypeptide(L)'
;KPRKNLGRKRGVKQAPRVLSVESKARASAKRVIKKQDDKIKKATNDLHNAKKRKERILKTDDALKGKDSAVLTKDEVEQLPPNVQEHVEDNIIFQPNEGPQTEFLAASEREVFYGGARGGGKSYAMLIDPLRYCDKGSHRALLIRRSMPELRDMINHSQRLYGQAFPGAKWREQEKEWRFPSGARIEFGYAENLTDVLRYQGQSYTWIGIDELPQYPTPEIYNFLRSSLRSVDPEIPVFMRATGNPGNVGSQWVKEMFVDPAEPNTAFDVNISTI
;
A
#
# COMPACT_ATOMS: atom_id res chain seq x y z
N LYS A 1 27.58 19.92 -71.36
CA LYS A 1 26.12 20.20 -71.28
C LYS A 1 25.86 20.87 -69.97
N PRO A 2 25.28 22.09 -69.92
CA PRO A 2 25.04 22.82 -68.66
C PRO A 2 23.73 22.36 -67.98
N ARG A 3 23.73 22.28 -66.68
CA ARG A 3 22.56 22.00 -65.81
C ARG A 3 21.69 23.25 -65.74
N LYS A 4 20.42 23.12 -66.08
CA LYS A 4 19.41 24.19 -65.93
C LYS A 4 19.06 24.36 -64.47
N ASN A 5 19.32 25.56 -63.91
CA ASN A 5 18.87 26.02 -62.60
C ASN A 5 17.35 26.31 -62.65
N LEU A 6 16.52 25.50 -61.99
CA LEU A 6 15.10 25.75 -61.79
C LEU A 6 14.92 26.73 -60.63
N GLY A 7 14.62 27.98 -60.97
CA GLY A 7 14.37 29.04 -59.99
C GLY A 7 13.20 28.72 -59.07
N ARG A 8 13.45 28.74 -57.77
CA ARG A 8 12.41 28.73 -56.76
C ARG A 8 11.55 29.98 -56.88
N LYS A 9 10.29 29.83 -57.25
CA LYS A 9 9.28 30.90 -57.18
C LYS A 9 9.16 31.33 -55.68
N ARG A 10 9.60 32.55 -55.40
CA ARG A 10 9.34 33.19 -54.10
C ARG A 10 7.84 33.43 -53.97
N GLY A 11 7.21 32.79 -52.98
CA GLY A 11 5.80 33.00 -52.67
C GLY A 11 5.56 34.47 -52.32
N VAL A 12 4.63 35.08 -53.04
CA VAL A 12 4.16 36.44 -52.78
C VAL A 12 3.57 36.46 -51.39
N LYS A 13 4.22 37.17 -50.45
CA LYS A 13 3.67 37.47 -49.14
C LYS A 13 2.40 38.29 -49.31
N GLN A 14 1.23 37.69 -49.08
CA GLN A 14 -0.01 38.46 -49.03
C GLN A 14 0.10 39.57 -47.98
N ALA A 15 -0.26 40.77 -48.34
CA ALA A 15 -0.31 41.91 -47.43
C ALA A 15 -1.24 41.59 -46.25
N PRO A 16 -0.92 42.00 -45.02
CA PRO A 16 -1.75 41.73 -43.86
C PRO A 16 -3.12 42.40 -44.07
N ARG A 17 -4.19 41.59 -44.10
CA ARG A 17 -5.56 42.11 -44.13
C ARG A 17 -5.84 42.90 -42.88
N VAL A 18 -6.02 44.20 -42.98
CA VAL A 18 -6.45 45.07 -41.89
C VAL A 18 -7.93 44.76 -41.63
N LEU A 19 -8.20 43.99 -40.60
CA LEU A 19 -9.58 43.73 -40.15
C LEU A 19 -10.14 44.98 -39.48
N SER A 20 -11.39 45.36 -39.77
CA SER A 20 -12.09 46.44 -39.10
C SER A 20 -12.20 46.14 -37.58
N VAL A 21 -12.36 47.18 -36.77
CA VAL A 21 -12.49 47.03 -35.28
C VAL A 21 -13.64 46.07 -34.93
N GLU A 22 -14.75 46.13 -35.67
CA GLU A 22 -15.89 45.23 -35.50
C GLU A 22 -15.58 43.76 -35.83
N SER A 23 -14.83 43.49 -36.89
CA SER A 23 -14.46 42.13 -37.25
C SER A 23 -13.46 41.52 -36.27
N LYS A 24 -12.55 42.33 -35.67
CA LYS A 24 -11.67 41.91 -34.59
C LYS A 24 -12.45 41.62 -33.31
N ALA A 25 -13.43 42.44 -32.95
CA ALA A 25 -14.28 42.25 -31.80
C ALA A 25 -15.12 40.96 -31.94
N ARG A 26 -15.75 40.71 -33.07
CA ARG A 26 -16.48 39.47 -33.35
C ARG A 26 -15.60 38.22 -33.33
N ALA A 27 -14.37 38.31 -33.84
CA ALA A 27 -13.42 37.21 -33.80
C ALA A 27 -12.96 36.91 -32.36
N SER A 28 -12.75 37.96 -31.56
CA SER A 28 -12.43 37.81 -30.09
C SER A 28 -13.59 37.20 -29.35
N ALA A 29 -14.83 37.67 -29.53
CA ALA A 29 -16.02 37.11 -28.90
C ALA A 29 -16.21 35.61 -29.24
N LYS A 30 -16.06 35.23 -30.51
CA LYS A 30 -16.12 33.83 -30.95
C LYS A 30 -15.06 32.95 -30.26
N ARG A 31 -13.84 33.46 -30.05
CA ARG A 31 -12.79 32.74 -29.31
C ARG A 31 -13.13 32.54 -27.84
N VAL A 32 -13.72 33.55 -27.20
CA VAL A 32 -14.14 33.47 -25.79
C VAL A 32 -15.27 32.45 -25.62
N ILE A 33 -16.29 32.53 -26.52
CA ILE A 33 -17.42 31.58 -26.53
C ILE A 33 -16.88 30.14 -26.70
N LYS A 34 -16.03 29.92 -27.70
CA LYS A 34 -15.45 28.59 -27.95
C LYS A 34 -14.68 28.06 -26.74
N LYS A 35 -13.87 28.90 -26.03
CA LYS A 35 -13.18 28.53 -24.83
C LYS A 35 -14.13 28.16 -23.70
N GLN A 36 -15.27 28.86 -23.58
CA GLN A 36 -16.29 28.53 -22.60
C GLN A 36 -16.99 27.21 -22.93
N ASP A 37 -17.35 26.99 -24.19
CA ASP A 37 -17.96 25.75 -24.65
C ASP A 37 -17.04 24.54 -24.42
N ASP A 38 -15.73 24.69 -24.68
CA ASP A 38 -14.74 23.65 -24.42
C ASP A 38 -14.62 23.34 -22.91
N LYS A 39 -14.66 24.37 -22.05
CA LYS A 39 -14.69 24.21 -20.59
C LYS A 39 -15.95 23.51 -20.10
N ILE A 40 -17.12 23.88 -20.64
CA ILE A 40 -18.39 23.25 -20.32
C ILE A 40 -18.38 21.78 -20.73
N LYS A 41 -17.93 21.46 -21.93
CA LYS A 41 -17.80 20.07 -22.40
C LYS A 41 -16.89 19.24 -21.52
N LYS A 42 -15.74 19.80 -21.10
CA LYS A 42 -14.82 19.13 -20.17
C LYS A 42 -15.50 18.88 -18.83
N ALA A 43 -16.11 19.90 -18.23
CA ALA A 43 -16.81 19.76 -16.95
C ALA A 43 -17.97 18.75 -17.03
N THR A 44 -18.71 18.70 -18.14
CA THR A 44 -19.78 17.72 -18.35
C THR A 44 -19.24 16.30 -18.43
N ASN A 45 -18.10 16.09 -19.14
CA ASN A 45 -17.45 14.79 -19.19
C ASN A 45 -16.91 14.36 -17.82
N ASP A 46 -16.28 15.28 -17.09
CA ASP A 46 -15.77 15.00 -15.75
C ASP A 46 -16.93 14.62 -14.79
N LEU A 47 -18.06 15.30 -14.87
CA LEU A 47 -19.27 14.97 -14.09
C LEU A 47 -19.86 13.60 -14.50
N HIS A 48 -19.89 13.29 -15.79
CA HIS A 48 -20.35 11.99 -16.27
C HIS A 48 -19.46 10.86 -15.76
N ASN A 49 -18.15 11.04 -15.85
CA ASN A 49 -17.17 10.06 -15.35
C ASN A 49 -17.27 9.91 -13.83
N ALA A 50 -17.46 11.01 -13.09
CA ALA A 50 -17.64 10.96 -11.65
C ALA A 50 -18.94 10.21 -11.24
N LYS A 51 -20.05 10.42 -11.97
CA LYS A 51 -21.30 9.67 -11.75
C LYS A 51 -21.12 8.18 -12.03
N LYS A 52 -20.47 7.82 -13.14
CA LYS A 52 -20.19 6.43 -13.51
C LYS A 52 -19.28 5.76 -12.48
N ARG A 53 -18.26 6.49 -11.99
CA ARG A 53 -17.38 6.02 -10.92
C ARG A 53 -18.14 5.80 -9.60
N LYS A 54 -19.02 6.73 -9.21
CA LYS A 54 -19.86 6.59 -8.01
C LYS A 54 -20.79 5.37 -8.11
N GLU A 55 -21.38 5.14 -9.26
CA GLU A 55 -22.25 3.98 -9.50
C GLU A 55 -21.46 2.65 -9.43
N ARG A 56 -20.24 2.61 -9.98
CA ARG A 56 -19.34 1.45 -9.85
C ARG A 56 -18.99 1.18 -8.39
N ILE A 57 -18.60 2.21 -7.63
CA ILE A 57 -18.27 2.10 -6.21
C ILE A 57 -19.45 1.53 -5.41
N LEU A 58 -20.67 2.05 -5.63
CA LEU A 58 -21.87 1.54 -4.93
C LEU A 58 -22.15 0.06 -5.24
N LYS A 59 -21.99 -0.35 -6.49
CA LYS A 59 -22.13 -1.77 -6.88
C LYS A 59 -21.04 -2.65 -6.27
N THR A 60 -19.82 -2.13 -6.15
CA THR A 60 -18.69 -2.81 -5.50
C THR A 60 -18.94 -2.95 -4.01
N ASP A 61 -19.38 -1.89 -3.34
CA ASP A 61 -19.75 -1.91 -1.92
C ASP A 61 -20.82 -2.97 -1.62
N ASP A 62 -21.86 -3.05 -2.45
CA ASP A 62 -22.92 -4.05 -2.28
C ASP A 62 -22.39 -5.48 -2.48
N ALA A 63 -21.52 -5.69 -3.45
CA ALA A 63 -20.94 -7.02 -3.75
C ALA A 63 -19.90 -7.45 -2.70
N LEU A 64 -19.23 -6.48 -2.04
CA LEU A 64 -18.24 -6.71 -1.00
C LEU A 64 -18.83 -6.64 0.42
N LYS A 65 -20.13 -6.42 0.54
CA LYS A 65 -20.83 -6.30 1.81
C LYS A 65 -20.71 -7.61 2.60
N GLY A 66 -20.12 -7.52 3.78
CA GLY A 66 -19.83 -8.67 4.64
C GLY A 66 -18.44 -9.30 4.43
N LYS A 67 -17.60 -8.72 3.57
CA LYS A 67 -16.18 -9.05 3.46
C LYS A 67 -15.37 -8.19 4.42
N ASP A 68 -14.64 -8.83 5.31
CA ASP A 68 -14.00 -8.19 6.47
C ASP A 68 -12.75 -7.35 6.15
N SER A 69 -12.36 -7.16 4.89
CA SER A 69 -11.15 -6.38 4.58
C SER A 69 -11.08 -5.82 3.16
N ALA A 70 -10.28 -4.78 2.99
CA ALA A 70 -9.82 -4.28 1.69
C ALA A 70 -8.84 -5.26 0.99
N VAL A 71 -8.56 -6.39 1.60
CA VAL A 71 -7.68 -7.43 1.08
C VAL A 71 -8.55 -8.60 0.60
N LEU A 72 -8.57 -8.82 -0.71
CA LEU A 72 -9.30 -9.93 -1.33
C LEU A 72 -8.30 -10.97 -1.82
N THR A 73 -8.63 -12.24 -1.65
CA THR A 73 -7.92 -13.34 -2.30
C THR A 73 -8.29 -13.42 -3.78
N LYS A 74 -7.46 -14.08 -4.57
CA LYS A 74 -7.73 -14.29 -6.00
C LYS A 74 -9.06 -15.01 -6.23
N ASP A 75 -9.33 -16.05 -5.46
CA ASP A 75 -10.56 -16.84 -5.54
C ASP A 75 -11.80 -16.00 -5.18
N GLU A 76 -11.68 -15.10 -4.22
CA GLU A 76 -12.76 -14.19 -3.88
C GLU A 76 -13.05 -13.18 -4.98
N VAL A 77 -12.01 -12.69 -5.68
CA VAL A 77 -12.16 -11.80 -6.83
C VAL A 77 -12.86 -12.55 -7.97
N GLU A 78 -12.48 -13.80 -8.26
CA GLU A 78 -13.08 -14.64 -9.31
C GLU A 78 -14.56 -14.94 -9.05
N GLN A 79 -15.01 -14.95 -7.80
CA GLN A 79 -16.42 -15.15 -7.42
C GLN A 79 -17.28 -13.88 -7.52
N LEU A 80 -16.67 -12.71 -7.72
CA LEU A 80 -17.41 -11.46 -7.87
C LEU A 80 -18.12 -11.39 -9.25
N PRO A 81 -19.19 -10.61 -9.37
CA PRO A 81 -19.79 -10.31 -10.67
C PRO A 81 -18.78 -9.70 -11.64
N PRO A 82 -18.81 -10.03 -12.96
CA PRO A 82 -17.79 -9.57 -13.92
C PRO A 82 -17.53 -8.06 -13.94
N ASN A 83 -18.57 -7.25 -13.78
CA ASN A 83 -18.42 -5.80 -13.70
C ASN A 83 -17.73 -5.30 -12.43
N VAL A 84 -17.76 -6.11 -11.37
CA VAL A 84 -17.07 -5.83 -10.10
C VAL A 84 -15.64 -6.33 -10.19
N GLN A 85 -15.39 -7.48 -10.81
CA GLN A 85 -14.04 -7.99 -11.10
C GLN A 85 -13.23 -6.96 -11.88
N GLU A 86 -13.76 -6.48 -13.02
CA GLU A 86 -13.12 -5.42 -13.83
C GLU A 86 -12.79 -4.17 -12.98
N HIS A 87 -13.71 -3.77 -12.08
CA HIS A 87 -13.47 -2.62 -11.22
C HIS A 87 -12.39 -2.90 -10.16
N VAL A 88 -12.34 -4.09 -9.60
CA VAL A 88 -11.30 -4.50 -8.63
C VAL A 88 -9.95 -4.56 -9.33
N GLU A 89 -9.85 -5.19 -10.51
CA GLU A 89 -8.62 -5.28 -11.30
C GLU A 89 -8.05 -3.92 -11.67
N ASP A 90 -8.90 -2.98 -12.09
CA ASP A 90 -8.52 -1.60 -12.42
C ASP A 90 -8.01 -0.79 -11.22
N ASN A 91 -8.29 -1.25 -9.97
CA ASN A 91 -7.97 -0.53 -8.75
C ASN A 91 -7.03 -1.32 -7.80
N ILE A 92 -6.37 -2.36 -8.29
CA ILE A 92 -5.36 -3.07 -7.52
C ILE A 92 -4.21 -2.12 -7.17
N ILE A 93 -4.02 -1.88 -5.87
CA ILE A 93 -2.95 -1.02 -5.34
C ILE A 93 -1.71 -1.86 -5.04
N PHE A 94 -1.91 -3.11 -4.66
CA PHE A 94 -0.86 -4.06 -4.36
C PHE A 94 -1.30 -5.47 -4.74
N GLN A 95 -0.42 -6.18 -5.44
CA GLN A 95 -0.57 -7.60 -5.73
C GLN A 95 0.69 -8.31 -5.22
N PRO A 96 0.55 -9.33 -4.36
CA PRO A 96 1.70 -10.09 -3.89
C PRO A 96 2.35 -10.88 -5.02
N ASN A 97 3.66 -11.07 -4.92
CA ASN A 97 4.37 -12.03 -5.75
C ASN A 97 3.91 -13.45 -5.40
N GLU A 98 3.78 -14.31 -6.40
CA GLU A 98 3.47 -15.72 -6.19
C GLU A 98 4.53 -16.40 -5.32
N GLY A 99 4.11 -17.40 -4.53
CA GLY A 99 4.97 -18.15 -3.62
C GLY A 99 5.08 -17.49 -2.24
N PRO A 100 6.28 -17.37 -1.66
CA PRO A 100 6.47 -17.05 -0.23
C PRO A 100 5.81 -15.75 0.25
N GLN A 101 5.66 -14.73 -0.63
CA GLN A 101 4.98 -13.50 -0.24
C GLN A 101 3.47 -13.70 -0.11
N THR A 102 2.87 -14.46 -1.03
CA THR A 102 1.45 -14.82 -0.97
C THR A 102 1.18 -15.72 0.23
N GLU A 103 2.05 -16.71 0.49
CA GLU A 103 1.95 -17.61 1.64
C GLU A 103 2.01 -16.85 2.96
N PHE A 104 2.97 -15.92 3.10
CA PHE A 104 3.07 -15.07 4.27
C PHE A 104 1.80 -14.24 4.51
N LEU A 105 1.25 -13.64 3.46
CA LEU A 105 0.04 -12.83 3.54
C LEU A 105 -1.23 -13.67 3.76
N ALA A 106 -1.24 -14.94 3.34
CA ALA A 106 -2.33 -15.86 3.58
C ALA A 106 -2.27 -16.52 4.98
N ALA A 107 -1.12 -16.43 5.65
CA ALA A 107 -0.89 -17.12 6.92
C ALA A 107 -1.85 -16.66 8.03
N SER A 108 -2.57 -17.61 8.62
CA SER A 108 -3.49 -17.41 9.74
C SER A 108 -2.85 -17.67 11.11
N GLU A 109 -1.64 -18.15 11.11
CA GLU A 109 -0.86 -18.51 12.29
C GLU A 109 -0.52 -17.28 13.11
N ARG A 110 -0.48 -17.48 14.42
CA ARG A 110 -0.23 -16.41 15.38
C ARG A 110 1.16 -15.79 15.21
N GLU A 111 2.18 -16.60 14.97
CA GLU A 111 3.58 -16.18 14.86
C GLU A 111 4.17 -16.69 13.55
N VAL A 112 4.67 -15.79 12.71
CA VAL A 112 5.21 -16.12 11.40
C VAL A 112 6.50 -15.39 11.13
N PHE A 113 7.52 -16.12 10.65
CA PHE A 113 8.78 -15.56 10.18
C PHE A 113 8.93 -15.76 8.66
N TYR A 114 9.07 -14.66 7.94
CA TYR A 114 9.34 -14.66 6.50
C TYR A 114 10.84 -14.44 6.25
N GLY A 115 11.59 -15.55 6.18
CA GLY A 115 13.00 -15.56 5.88
C GLY A 115 13.28 -15.53 4.37
N GLY A 116 14.55 -15.29 3.99
CA GLY A 116 15.01 -15.45 2.62
C GLY A 116 15.90 -14.32 2.11
N ALA A 117 16.32 -14.43 0.83
CA ALA A 117 17.22 -13.49 0.18
C ALA A 117 16.62 -12.08 0.03
N ARG A 118 17.46 -11.09 -0.24
CA ARG A 118 17.05 -9.73 -0.58
C ARG A 118 16.18 -9.72 -1.85
N GLY A 119 15.23 -8.79 -1.93
CA GLY A 119 14.37 -8.64 -3.11
C GLY A 119 13.10 -9.48 -3.10
N GLY A 120 12.89 -10.37 -2.11
CA GLY A 120 11.71 -11.23 -2.01
C GLY A 120 10.40 -10.53 -1.56
N GLY A 121 10.35 -9.19 -1.54
CA GLY A 121 9.12 -8.46 -1.19
C GLY A 121 8.76 -8.44 0.30
N LYS A 122 9.65 -8.92 1.20
CA LYS A 122 9.40 -9.04 2.65
C LYS A 122 8.91 -7.75 3.31
N SER A 123 9.60 -6.64 3.09
CA SER A 123 9.22 -5.36 3.69
C SER A 123 7.90 -4.82 3.16
N TYR A 124 7.54 -5.11 1.90
CA TYR A 124 6.20 -4.81 1.38
C TYR A 124 5.13 -5.69 2.02
N ALA A 125 5.38 -6.98 2.20
CA ALA A 125 4.46 -7.87 2.92
C ALA A 125 4.20 -7.38 4.35
N MET A 126 5.24 -6.90 5.04
CA MET A 126 5.13 -6.30 6.38
C MET A 126 4.28 -5.01 6.41
N LEU A 127 4.23 -4.26 5.30
CA LEU A 127 3.36 -3.08 5.18
C LEU A 127 1.91 -3.47 4.86
N ILE A 128 1.68 -4.55 4.14
CA ILE A 128 0.34 -4.95 3.69
C ILE A 128 -0.40 -5.78 4.74
N ASP A 129 0.27 -6.72 5.42
CA ASP A 129 -0.37 -7.64 6.36
C ASP A 129 -1.17 -6.93 7.49
N PRO A 130 -0.69 -5.84 8.13
CA PRO A 130 -1.45 -5.15 9.17
C PRO A 130 -2.69 -4.40 8.64
N LEU A 131 -2.84 -4.23 7.33
CA LEU A 131 -4.03 -3.58 6.76
C LEU A 131 -5.29 -4.45 6.85
N ARG A 132 -5.13 -5.72 7.11
CA ARG A 132 -6.18 -6.76 7.13
C ARG A 132 -7.38 -6.40 8.01
N TYR A 133 -7.16 -5.69 9.11
CA TYR A 133 -8.19 -5.31 10.08
C TYR A 133 -8.31 -3.79 10.27
N CYS A 134 -7.85 -2.99 9.30
CA CYS A 134 -7.92 -1.53 9.39
C CYS A 134 -9.33 -0.95 9.24
N ASP A 135 -10.31 -1.76 8.91
CA ASP A 135 -11.74 -1.47 8.95
C ASP A 135 -12.32 -1.53 10.39
N LYS A 136 -11.62 -2.19 11.33
CA LYS A 136 -12.04 -2.38 12.74
C LYS A 136 -11.35 -1.39 13.66
N GLY A 137 -12.13 -0.56 14.38
CA GLY A 137 -11.63 0.53 15.20
C GLY A 137 -10.76 0.12 16.40
N SER A 138 -10.84 -1.14 16.83
CA SER A 138 -10.04 -1.74 17.90
C SER A 138 -8.68 -2.25 17.42
N HIS A 139 -8.43 -2.30 16.10
CA HIS A 139 -7.15 -2.74 15.56
C HIS A 139 -6.02 -1.77 15.90
N ARG A 140 -4.94 -2.32 16.44
CA ARG A 140 -3.70 -1.62 16.80
C ARG A 140 -2.52 -2.43 16.29
N ALA A 141 -1.81 -1.90 15.33
CA ALA A 141 -0.61 -2.52 14.78
C ALA A 141 0.65 -1.71 15.15
N LEU A 142 1.75 -2.42 15.36
CA LEU A 142 3.07 -1.84 15.59
C LEU A 142 4.06 -2.48 14.63
N LEU A 143 4.70 -1.68 13.79
CA LEU A 143 5.77 -2.11 12.91
C LEU A 143 7.09 -1.55 13.39
N ILE A 144 8.06 -2.44 13.65
CA ILE A 144 9.35 -2.09 14.24
C ILE A 144 10.49 -2.41 13.29
N ARG A 145 11.45 -1.51 13.25
CA ARG A 145 12.81 -1.70 12.75
C ARG A 145 13.85 -1.40 13.82
N ARG A 146 15.08 -1.83 13.58
CA ARG A 146 16.15 -1.62 14.54
C ARG A 146 16.48 -0.13 14.72
N SER A 147 16.51 0.65 13.65
CA SER A 147 16.88 2.06 13.70
C SER A 147 15.90 2.96 12.96
N MET A 148 15.87 4.23 13.33
CA MET A 148 15.03 5.24 12.68
C MET A 148 15.37 5.49 11.20
N PRO A 149 16.66 5.51 10.77
CA PRO A 149 16.99 5.62 9.35
C PRO A 149 16.41 4.48 8.50
N GLU A 150 16.46 3.23 9.00
CA GLU A 150 15.90 2.08 8.29
C GLU A 150 14.37 2.12 8.24
N LEU A 151 13.73 2.63 9.29
CA LEU A 151 12.28 2.77 9.35
C LEU A 151 11.75 3.80 8.34
N ARG A 152 12.53 4.82 8.00
CA ARG A 152 12.12 5.90 7.09
C ARG A 152 11.67 5.41 5.73
N ASP A 153 12.34 4.42 5.15
CA ASP A 153 11.95 3.87 3.86
C ASP A 153 10.59 3.17 3.93
N MET A 154 10.32 2.45 5.01
CA MET A 154 9.02 1.82 5.23
C MET A 154 7.90 2.85 5.40
N ILE A 155 8.15 3.94 6.13
CA ILE A 155 7.22 5.07 6.25
C ILE A 155 6.92 5.65 4.86
N ASN A 156 7.93 5.93 4.06
CA ASN A 156 7.77 6.47 2.71
C ASN A 156 6.94 5.53 1.81
N HIS A 157 7.15 4.23 1.90
CA HIS A 157 6.36 3.24 1.17
C HIS A 157 4.92 3.19 1.68
N SER A 158 4.70 3.23 2.99
CA SER A 158 3.35 3.27 3.57
C SER A 158 2.58 4.51 3.11
N GLN A 159 3.23 5.67 3.00
CA GLN A 159 2.60 6.91 2.52
C GLN A 159 2.14 6.82 1.07
N ARG A 160 2.80 6.02 0.23
CA ARG A 160 2.37 5.78 -1.15
C ARG A 160 1.20 4.80 -1.23
N LEU A 161 1.14 3.82 -0.32
CA LEU A 161 0.18 2.73 -0.37
C LEU A 161 -1.11 3.03 0.42
N TYR A 162 -0.97 3.44 1.69
CA TYR A 162 -2.11 3.47 2.62
C TYR A 162 -3.14 4.55 2.28
N GLY A 163 -2.69 5.72 1.80
CA GLY A 163 -3.60 6.78 1.37
C GLY A 163 -4.42 6.42 0.13
N GLN A 164 -3.92 5.51 -0.70
CA GLN A 164 -4.62 4.99 -1.87
C GLN A 164 -5.58 3.86 -1.48
N ALA A 165 -5.11 2.92 -0.64
CA ALA A 165 -5.88 1.77 -0.19
C ALA A 165 -7.06 2.17 0.72
N PHE A 166 -6.87 3.19 1.57
CA PHE A 166 -7.86 3.67 2.51
C PHE A 166 -8.08 5.18 2.36
N PRO A 167 -8.98 5.61 1.48
CA PRO A 167 -9.34 7.01 1.35
C PRO A 167 -9.79 7.58 2.70
N GLY A 168 -9.09 8.62 3.18
CA GLY A 168 -9.35 9.23 4.49
C GLY A 168 -8.40 8.77 5.60
N ALA A 169 -7.53 7.79 5.37
CA ALA A 169 -6.43 7.49 6.28
C ALA A 169 -5.47 8.68 6.36
N LYS A 170 -4.97 8.97 7.56
CA LYS A 170 -4.12 10.15 7.84
C LYS A 170 -2.84 9.73 8.54
N TRP A 171 -1.73 10.18 7.99
CA TRP A 171 -0.42 10.07 8.63
C TRP A 171 -0.24 11.15 9.70
N ARG A 172 0.24 10.75 10.88
CA ARG A 172 0.59 11.62 12.00
C ARG A 172 2.10 11.62 12.18
N GLU A 173 2.75 12.70 11.74
CA GLU A 173 4.21 12.75 11.67
C GLU A 173 4.89 12.71 13.05
N GLN A 174 4.30 13.31 14.07
CA GLN A 174 4.87 13.35 15.41
C GLN A 174 4.77 11.99 16.11
N GLU A 175 3.62 11.35 15.98
CA GLU A 175 3.33 10.04 16.57
C GLU A 175 3.89 8.88 15.75
N LYS A 176 4.34 9.14 14.50
CA LYS A 176 4.74 8.11 13.52
C LYS A 176 3.65 7.05 13.32
N GLU A 177 2.42 7.49 13.18
CA GLU A 177 1.21 6.66 13.20
C GLU A 177 0.30 6.97 12.02
N TRP A 178 -0.24 5.92 11.41
CA TRP A 178 -1.40 6.01 10.54
C TRP A 178 -2.69 5.87 11.36
N ARG A 179 -3.64 6.77 11.12
CA ARG A 179 -5.01 6.68 11.63
C ARG A 179 -5.98 6.47 10.50
N PHE A 180 -6.76 5.40 10.61
CA PHE A 180 -7.76 5.03 9.63
C PHE A 180 -9.13 5.58 10.00
N PRO A 181 -10.07 5.73 9.03
CA PRO A 181 -11.42 6.23 9.30
C PRO A 181 -12.22 5.42 10.33
N SER A 182 -11.96 4.12 10.42
CA SER A 182 -12.53 3.21 11.42
C SER A 182 -12.10 3.53 12.86
N GLY A 183 -10.96 4.19 13.04
CA GLY A 183 -10.27 4.37 14.30
C GLY A 183 -9.09 3.41 14.51
N ALA A 184 -8.86 2.47 13.59
CA ALA A 184 -7.66 1.63 13.58
C ALA A 184 -6.37 2.45 13.47
N ARG A 185 -5.26 1.90 13.98
CA ARG A 185 -3.96 2.58 13.97
C ARG A 185 -2.84 1.62 13.60
N ILE A 186 -1.89 2.13 12.83
CA ILE A 186 -0.60 1.45 12.57
C ILE A 186 0.51 2.41 12.96
N GLU A 187 1.22 2.05 14.02
CA GLU A 187 2.38 2.78 14.55
C GLU A 187 3.66 2.24 13.92
N PHE A 188 4.58 3.15 13.60
CA PHE A 188 5.91 2.85 13.09
C PHE A 188 6.93 3.20 14.16
N GLY A 189 7.62 2.21 14.67
CA GLY A 189 8.56 2.34 15.76
C GLY A 189 9.94 1.80 15.46
N TYR A 190 10.88 2.11 16.32
CA TYR A 190 12.22 1.53 16.30
C TYR A 190 12.64 1.10 17.69
N ALA A 191 13.54 0.12 17.74
CA ALA A 191 14.16 -0.33 18.97
C ALA A 191 15.56 -0.89 18.67
N GLU A 192 16.60 -0.24 19.15
CA GLU A 192 17.98 -0.72 19.01
C GLU A 192 18.34 -1.68 20.16
N ASN A 193 17.74 -1.47 21.31
CA ASN A 193 18.02 -2.17 22.56
C ASN A 193 16.76 -2.29 23.44
N LEU A 194 16.88 -3.02 24.57
CA LEU A 194 15.77 -3.24 25.50
C LEU A 194 15.23 -1.95 26.14
N THR A 195 16.06 -0.94 26.34
CA THR A 195 15.59 0.35 26.90
C THR A 195 14.62 1.02 25.92
N ASP A 196 14.89 0.93 24.62
CA ASP A 196 14.00 1.49 23.60
C ASP A 196 12.64 0.80 23.58
N VAL A 197 12.61 -0.51 23.84
CA VAL A 197 11.37 -1.30 23.83
C VAL A 197 10.43 -0.91 24.98
N LEU A 198 10.97 -0.38 26.08
CA LEU A 198 10.17 0.02 27.24
C LEU A 198 9.13 1.10 26.92
N ARG A 199 9.32 1.87 25.84
CA ARG A 199 8.31 2.84 25.36
C ARG A 199 6.98 2.18 24.95
N TYR A 200 7.00 0.90 24.60
CA TYR A 200 5.83 0.11 24.24
C TYR A 200 5.24 -0.66 25.43
N GLN A 201 5.84 -0.54 26.59
CA GLN A 201 5.36 -1.18 27.82
C GLN A 201 3.95 -0.69 28.19
N GLY A 202 3.08 -1.61 28.55
CA GLY A 202 1.70 -1.28 28.93
C GLY A 202 0.75 -1.05 27.76
N GLN A 203 1.26 -1.00 26.53
CA GLN A 203 0.44 -0.93 25.32
C GLN A 203 -0.11 -2.29 24.92
N SER A 204 -1.16 -2.29 24.13
CA SER A 204 -1.81 -3.49 23.61
C SER A 204 -1.91 -3.40 22.10
N TYR A 205 -1.38 -4.40 21.43
CA TYR A 205 -1.39 -4.50 19.98
C TYR A 205 -2.06 -5.80 19.54
N THR A 206 -2.83 -5.72 18.47
CA THR A 206 -3.41 -6.89 17.81
C THR A 206 -2.48 -7.44 16.75
N TRP A 207 -1.54 -6.62 16.27
CA TRP A 207 -0.52 -7.02 15.31
C TRP A 207 0.82 -6.34 15.65
N ILE A 208 1.89 -7.13 15.69
CA ILE A 208 3.25 -6.61 15.84
C ILE A 208 4.12 -7.22 14.76
N GLY A 209 4.82 -6.36 14.01
CA GLY A 209 5.77 -6.76 12.99
C GLY A 209 7.18 -6.26 13.28
N ILE A 210 8.16 -7.16 13.21
CA ILE A 210 9.58 -6.82 13.33
C ILE A 210 10.27 -7.12 12.00
N ASP A 211 10.62 -6.08 11.28
CA ASP A 211 11.35 -6.24 10.02
C ASP A 211 12.86 -6.33 10.28
N GLU A 212 13.53 -7.26 9.60
CA GLU A 212 14.95 -7.62 9.79
C GLU A 212 15.27 -8.13 11.21
N LEU A 213 14.42 -9.02 11.75
CA LEU A 213 14.57 -9.64 13.07
C LEU A 213 15.99 -10.17 13.37
N PRO A 214 16.74 -10.81 12.44
CA PRO A 214 18.09 -11.30 12.70
C PRO A 214 19.13 -10.21 13.00
N GLN A 215 18.81 -8.93 12.88
CA GLN A 215 19.70 -7.85 13.32
C GLN A 215 19.80 -7.75 14.85
N TYR A 216 18.87 -8.34 15.58
CA TYR A 216 18.91 -8.38 17.04
C TYR A 216 19.73 -9.59 17.51
N PRO A 217 20.73 -9.39 18.38
CA PRO A 217 21.63 -10.46 18.80
C PRO A 217 20.93 -11.52 19.68
N THR A 218 19.85 -11.16 20.37
CA THR A 218 19.12 -12.04 21.29
C THR A 218 17.61 -11.93 21.06
N PRO A 219 16.80 -12.93 21.49
CA PRO A 219 15.34 -12.91 21.34
C PRO A 219 14.61 -11.98 22.33
N GLU A 220 15.29 -11.26 23.17
CA GLU A 220 14.70 -10.51 24.30
C GLU A 220 13.72 -9.43 23.81
N ILE A 221 14.07 -8.68 22.77
CA ILE A 221 13.19 -7.65 22.18
C ILE A 221 11.94 -8.31 21.58
N TYR A 222 12.10 -9.42 20.88
CA TYR A 222 10.99 -10.18 20.31
C TYR A 222 10.05 -10.66 21.42
N ASN A 223 10.58 -11.29 22.46
CA ASN A 223 9.80 -11.81 23.58
C ASN A 223 9.10 -10.70 24.38
N PHE A 224 9.76 -9.57 24.59
CA PHE A 224 9.16 -8.41 25.23
C PHE A 224 7.94 -7.91 24.45
N LEU A 225 8.09 -7.67 23.16
CA LEU A 225 7.02 -7.17 22.29
C LEU A 225 5.88 -8.19 22.18
N ARG A 226 6.20 -9.48 22.10
CA ARG A 226 5.22 -10.56 22.10
C ARG A 226 4.28 -10.51 23.32
N SER A 227 4.77 -10.09 24.48
CA SER A 227 3.96 -9.94 25.69
C SER A 227 2.91 -8.82 25.59
N SER A 228 3.05 -7.91 24.64
CA SER A 228 2.10 -6.83 24.36
C SER A 228 0.99 -7.22 23.37
N LEU A 229 1.06 -8.44 22.80
CA LEU A 229 0.03 -8.95 21.89
C LEU A 229 -1.23 -9.35 22.66
N ARG A 230 -2.29 -8.58 22.47
CA ARG A 230 -3.62 -8.86 23.01
C ARG A 230 -4.70 -8.15 22.21
N SER A 231 -5.86 -8.77 22.10
CA SER A 231 -7.05 -8.18 21.51
C SER A 231 -8.14 -8.08 22.56
N VAL A 232 -8.87 -6.96 22.55
CA VAL A 232 -10.11 -6.79 23.30
C VAL A 232 -11.33 -7.15 22.46
N ASP A 233 -11.12 -7.31 21.16
CA ASP A 233 -12.14 -7.63 20.16
C ASP A 233 -11.96 -9.11 19.77
N PRO A 234 -12.93 -9.98 20.03
CA PRO A 234 -12.81 -11.41 19.71
C PRO A 234 -12.77 -11.67 18.19
N GLU A 235 -13.18 -10.73 17.38
CA GLU A 235 -13.14 -10.85 15.92
C GLU A 235 -11.76 -10.49 15.33
N ILE A 236 -10.86 -9.92 16.12
CA ILE A 236 -9.51 -9.59 15.69
C ILE A 236 -8.52 -10.55 16.35
N PRO A 237 -7.99 -11.53 15.63
CA PRO A 237 -6.91 -12.37 16.13
C PRO A 237 -5.63 -11.56 16.35
N VAL A 238 -4.73 -12.07 17.17
CA VAL A 238 -3.44 -11.43 17.39
C VAL A 238 -2.35 -12.08 16.55
N PHE A 239 -1.50 -11.25 15.92
CA PHE A 239 -0.43 -11.69 15.05
C PHE A 239 0.92 -11.11 15.44
N MET A 240 1.93 -11.96 15.46
CA MET A 240 3.34 -11.59 15.49
C MET A 240 3.94 -11.94 14.14
N ARG A 241 4.50 -10.96 13.45
CA ARG A 241 5.14 -11.13 12.15
C ARG A 241 6.59 -10.71 12.24
N ALA A 242 7.46 -11.48 11.61
CA ALA A 242 8.85 -11.12 11.53
C ALA A 242 9.41 -11.42 10.15
N THR A 243 10.37 -10.62 9.72
CA THR A 243 11.11 -10.89 8.49
C THR A 243 12.61 -10.84 8.74
N GLY A 244 13.37 -11.38 7.82
CA GLY A 244 14.82 -11.24 7.92
C GLY A 244 15.60 -11.94 6.81
N ASN A 245 16.85 -11.50 6.68
CA ASN A 245 17.83 -12.12 5.82
C ASN A 245 18.82 -12.92 6.69
N PRO A 246 19.33 -14.06 6.21
CA PRO A 246 20.38 -14.80 6.91
C PRO A 246 21.68 -13.99 6.95
N GLY A 247 22.58 -14.34 7.88
CA GLY A 247 23.92 -13.78 7.97
C GLY A 247 24.09 -12.60 8.94
N ASN A 248 23.04 -12.19 9.65
CA ASN A 248 23.12 -11.20 10.73
C ASN A 248 23.44 -11.87 12.08
N VAL A 249 23.80 -11.05 13.08
CA VAL A 249 24.25 -11.50 14.42
C VAL A 249 23.23 -12.38 15.14
N GLY A 250 21.94 -12.20 14.92
CA GLY A 250 20.85 -12.96 15.51
C GLY A 250 20.39 -14.16 14.68
N SER A 251 21.02 -14.44 13.55
CA SER A 251 20.57 -15.52 12.64
C SER A 251 20.50 -16.87 13.32
N GLN A 252 21.37 -17.14 14.31
CA GLN A 252 21.39 -18.42 15.01
C GLN A 252 20.13 -18.62 15.86
N TRP A 253 19.79 -17.69 16.71
CA TRP A 253 18.59 -17.85 17.57
C TRP A 253 17.27 -17.78 16.75
N VAL A 254 17.25 -16.98 15.65
CA VAL A 254 16.10 -16.95 14.73
C VAL A 254 15.93 -18.30 14.04
N LYS A 255 17.04 -18.93 13.62
CA LYS A 255 17.01 -20.28 13.05
C LYS A 255 16.48 -21.29 14.05
N GLU A 256 16.99 -21.29 15.27
CA GLU A 256 16.55 -22.17 16.35
C GLU A 256 15.06 -22.00 16.71
N MET A 257 14.54 -20.78 16.64
CA MET A 257 13.16 -20.49 16.98
C MET A 257 12.17 -20.82 15.85
N PHE A 258 12.51 -20.52 14.58
CA PHE A 258 11.57 -20.55 13.48
C PHE A 258 11.88 -21.58 12.39
N VAL A 259 13.09 -22.08 12.30
CA VAL A 259 13.50 -22.97 11.22
C VAL A 259 13.75 -24.40 11.72
N ASP A 260 14.51 -24.56 12.79
CA ASP A 260 14.88 -25.88 13.30
C ASP A 260 13.71 -26.72 13.85
N PRO A 261 12.61 -26.12 14.38
CA PRO A 261 11.44 -26.89 14.78
C PRO A 261 10.64 -27.47 13.59
N ALA A 262 10.91 -27.00 12.35
CA ALA A 262 10.24 -27.51 11.17
C ALA A 262 10.76 -28.89 10.78
N GLU A 263 9.84 -29.76 10.37
CA GLU A 263 10.24 -31.03 9.76
C GLU A 263 10.92 -30.76 8.40
N PRO A 264 12.07 -31.43 8.11
CA PRO A 264 12.75 -31.30 6.82
C PRO A 264 11.81 -31.68 5.67
N ASN A 265 11.73 -30.86 4.63
CA ASN A 265 10.89 -31.04 3.43
C ASN A 265 9.38 -30.93 3.61
N THR A 266 8.88 -30.45 4.73
CA THR A 266 7.53 -29.87 4.74
C THR A 266 7.63 -28.57 3.95
N ALA A 267 6.88 -28.50 2.84
CA ALA A 267 6.75 -27.31 2.05
C ALA A 267 6.44 -26.16 3.02
N PHE A 268 7.39 -25.26 3.20
CA PHE A 268 7.29 -24.02 3.92
C PHE A 268 5.97 -23.83 4.70
N ASP A 269 5.77 -24.56 5.74
CA ASP A 269 5.09 -24.00 6.87
C ASP A 269 5.99 -22.84 7.29
N VAL A 270 5.53 -21.63 7.03
CA VAL A 270 6.10 -20.43 7.63
C VAL A 270 6.03 -20.70 9.09
N ASN A 271 7.14 -21.10 9.69
CA ASN A 271 7.09 -21.83 10.94
C ASN A 271 6.55 -20.98 12.04
N ILE A 272 5.50 -21.44 12.44
CA ILE A 272 4.72 -21.14 13.60
C ILE A 272 5.42 -21.79 14.76
N SER A 273 6.12 -21.03 15.54
CA SER A 273 6.28 -21.45 16.92
C SER A 273 4.94 -21.27 17.62
N THR A 274 4.12 -22.29 17.64
CA THR A 274 3.12 -22.47 18.65
C THR A 274 3.84 -22.66 19.97
N ILE A 275 4.01 -21.63 20.74
CA ILE A 275 4.33 -21.67 22.15
C ILE A 275 3.18 -21.05 22.89
#